data_0ef9ebd4e76cf768f7f2138a75c0da15
#
_entry.id   0ef9ebd4e76cf768f7f2138a75c0da15
#
_cell.length_a   1.000
_cell.length_b   1.000
_cell.length_c   1.000
_cell.angle_alpha   90.00
_cell.angle_beta   90.00
_cell.angle_gamma   90.00
#
_symmetry.space_group_name_H-M   'P 1'
#
loop_
_entity.id
_entity.type
_entity.pdbx_description
1 polymer ?
#
loop_
_entity_poly.entity_id
_entity_poly.type
_entity_poly.pdbx_seq_one_letter_code
_entity_poly.pdbx_strand_id
1 'polypeptide(L)'
;MGEDERKLIEELQSELARLRISDLLLQTLYSVSSLTYHRLGPDGRDLEQAHLGIEALRALVPVLEGSVPEEALRDFQQVLSNLQLAYAAAVAEGSEPLNPTE
;
A
#
# COMPACT_ATOMS: atom_id res chain seq x y z
N MET A 1 -19.44 -33.51 4.63
CA MET A 1 -18.86 -32.63 3.63
C MET A 1 -18.92 -33.29 2.27
N GLY A 2 -19.43 -32.59 1.29
CA GLY A 2 -19.57 -33.12 -0.05
C GLY A 2 -18.25 -33.16 -0.79
N GLU A 3 -18.25 -33.90 -1.89
CA GLU A 3 -17.07 -34.03 -2.73
C GLU A 3 -16.66 -32.71 -3.36
N ASP A 4 -17.63 -31.90 -3.76
CA ASP A 4 -17.37 -30.59 -4.33
C ASP A 4 -16.71 -29.66 -3.33
N GLU A 5 -17.17 -29.69 -2.08
CA GLU A 5 -16.56 -28.89 -1.03
C GLU A 5 -15.13 -29.32 -0.75
N ARG A 6 -14.91 -30.63 -0.77
CA ARG A 6 -13.58 -31.18 -0.55
C ARG A 6 -12.62 -30.74 -1.66
N LYS A 7 -13.09 -30.78 -2.90
CA LYS A 7 -12.30 -30.32 -4.04
C LYS A 7 -11.96 -28.87 -3.93
N LEU A 8 -12.91 -28.05 -3.51
CA LEU A 8 -12.69 -26.64 -3.34
C LEU A 8 -11.61 -26.36 -2.30
N ILE A 9 -11.70 -27.07 -1.17
CA ILE A 9 -10.70 -26.95 -0.11
C ILE A 9 -9.32 -27.35 -0.61
N GLU A 10 -9.25 -28.46 -1.36
CA GLU A 10 -7.99 -28.93 -1.92
C GLU A 10 -7.40 -27.92 -2.90
N GLU A 11 -8.25 -27.30 -3.72
CA GLU A 11 -7.80 -26.30 -4.67
C GLU A 11 -7.26 -25.07 -3.95
N LEU A 12 -7.96 -24.63 -2.90
CA LEU A 12 -7.49 -23.50 -2.11
C LEU A 12 -6.17 -23.79 -1.43
N GLN A 13 -6.04 -24.97 -0.87
CA GLN A 13 -4.78 -25.39 -0.23
C GLN A 13 -3.64 -25.47 -1.24
N SER A 14 -3.96 -25.95 -2.43
CA SER A 14 -2.99 -26.06 -3.50
C SER A 14 -2.48 -24.69 -3.93
N GLU A 15 -3.40 -23.73 -4.04
CA GLU A 15 -3.06 -22.35 -4.38
C GLU A 15 -2.21 -21.72 -3.29
N LEU A 16 -2.60 -21.92 -2.03
CA LEU A 16 -1.83 -21.40 -0.90
C LEU A 16 -0.42 -21.96 -0.88
N ALA A 17 -0.27 -23.26 -1.22
CA ALA A 17 1.03 -23.89 -1.24
C ALA A 17 1.96 -23.30 -2.31
N ARG A 18 1.39 -22.74 -3.36
CA ARG A 18 2.18 -22.14 -4.44
C ARG A 18 2.49 -20.68 -4.21
N LEU A 19 1.77 -20.04 -3.30
CA LEU A 19 1.98 -18.62 -3.03
C LEU A 19 3.25 -18.43 -2.21
N ARG A 20 3.98 -17.41 -2.58
CA ARG A 20 5.15 -17.01 -1.81
C ARG A 20 4.77 -15.78 -1.00
N ILE A 21 5.34 -15.69 0.20
CA ILE A 21 5.07 -14.51 1.04
C ILE A 21 5.49 -13.24 0.31
N SER A 22 6.58 -13.30 -0.44
CA SER A 22 7.03 -12.12 -1.19
C SER A 22 5.98 -11.67 -2.20
N ASP A 23 5.28 -12.61 -2.85
CA ASP A 23 4.22 -12.26 -3.79
C ASP A 23 3.03 -11.61 -3.08
N LEU A 24 2.67 -12.16 -1.95
CA LEU A 24 1.57 -11.62 -1.15
C LEU A 24 1.91 -10.22 -0.64
N LEU A 25 3.15 -10.02 -0.21
CA LEU A 25 3.59 -8.71 0.26
C LEU A 25 3.56 -7.68 -0.87
N LEU A 26 3.98 -8.08 -2.07
CA LEU A 26 3.90 -7.18 -3.22
C LEU A 26 2.46 -6.73 -3.47
N GLN A 27 1.54 -7.69 -3.47
CA GLN A 27 0.12 -7.38 -3.67
C GLN A 27 -0.41 -6.49 -2.56
N THR A 28 -0.02 -6.77 -1.34
CA THR A 28 -0.43 -5.96 -0.19
C THR A 28 0.08 -4.54 -0.32
N LEU A 29 1.33 -4.38 -0.73
CA LEU A 29 1.91 -3.05 -0.89
C LEU A 29 1.25 -2.29 -2.03
N TYR A 30 0.88 -2.97 -3.12
CA TYR A 30 0.12 -2.31 -4.18
C TYR A 30 -1.21 -1.81 -3.65
N SER A 31 -1.91 -2.63 -2.88
CA SER A 31 -3.20 -2.24 -2.33
C SER A 31 -3.06 -1.07 -1.34
N VAL A 32 -2.05 -1.15 -0.48
CA VAL A 32 -1.79 -0.08 0.48
C VAL A 32 -1.46 1.21 -0.25
N SER A 33 -0.63 1.12 -1.29
CA SER A 33 -0.24 2.30 -2.08
C SER A 33 -1.45 2.95 -2.73
N SER A 34 -2.31 2.14 -3.34
CA SER A 34 -3.50 2.65 -4.04
C SER A 34 -4.44 3.34 -3.07
N LEU A 35 -4.69 2.70 -1.94
CA LEU A 35 -5.61 3.27 -0.96
C LEU A 35 -5.01 4.52 -0.32
N THR A 36 -3.71 4.51 -0.04
CA THR A 36 -3.04 5.69 0.50
C THR A 36 -3.16 6.86 -0.44
N TYR A 37 -2.97 6.61 -1.73
CA TYR A 37 -3.09 7.63 -2.74
C TYR A 37 -4.50 8.23 -2.74
N HIS A 38 -5.49 7.35 -2.64
CA HIS A 38 -6.89 7.79 -2.60
C HIS A 38 -7.16 8.65 -1.38
N ARG A 39 -6.56 8.32 -0.24
CA ARG A 39 -6.75 9.09 0.99
C ARG A 39 -6.02 10.42 0.97
N LEU A 40 -5.20 10.67 -0.02
CA LEU A 40 -4.54 11.96 -0.20
C LEU A 40 -5.30 12.86 -1.18
N GLY A 41 -6.22 12.30 -1.94
CA GLY A 41 -6.99 13.04 -2.92
C GLY A 41 -8.15 13.81 -2.27
N PRO A 42 -8.71 14.78 -2.99
CA PRO A 42 -9.76 15.61 -2.41
C PRO A 42 -11.05 14.85 -2.07
N ASP A 43 -11.35 13.81 -2.83
CA ASP A 43 -12.61 13.09 -2.65
C ASP A 43 -12.58 12.09 -1.51
N GLY A 44 -11.41 11.61 -1.16
CA GLY A 44 -11.30 10.60 -0.11
C GLY A 44 -10.30 10.97 0.95
N ARG A 45 -10.09 12.26 1.15
CA ARG A 45 -9.02 12.74 2.02
C ARG A 45 -9.18 12.27 3.46
N ASP A 46 -8.13 11.64 3.94
CA ASP A 46 -8.03 11.20 5.33
C ASP A 46 -6.53 11.11 5.63
N LEU A 47 -6.00 12.20 6.15
CA LEU A 47 -4.55 12.33 6.33
C LEU A 47 -4.00 11.37 7.37
N GLU A 48 -4.81 11.02 8.36
CA GLU A 48 -4.39 10.04 9.36
C GLU A 48 -4.18 8.67 8.73
N GLN A 49 -5.12 8.25 7.91
CA GLN A 49 -5.01 6.96 7.22
C GLN A 49 -3.92 6.99 6.17
N ALA A 50 -3.77 8.12 5.49
CA ALA A 50 -2.69 8.27 4.52
C ALA A 50 -1.32 8.15 5.20
N HIS A 51 -1.18 8.76 6.35
CA HIS A 51 0.07 8.67 7.11
C HIS A 51 0.36 7.23 7.51
N LEU A 52 -0.65 6.51 7.97
CA LEU A 52 -0.49 5.11 8.33
C LEU A 52 -0.02 4.29 7.14
N GLY A 53 -0.60 4.53 5.97
CA GLY A 53 -0.19 3.83 4.76
C GLY A 53 1.26 4.10 4.39
N ILE A 54 1.67 5.36 4.49
CA ILE A 54 3.06 5.73 4.20
C ILE A 54 4.02 5.06 5.17
N GLU A 55 3.69 5.07 6.46
CA GLU A 55 4.55 4.45 7.45
C GLU A 55 4.65 2.93 7.24
N ALA A 56 3.54 2.31 6.86
CA ALA A 56 3.56 0.89 6.55
C ALA A 56 4.47 0.59 5.37
N LEU A 57 4.40 1.40 4.32
CA LEU A 57 5.27 1.23 3.16
C LEU A 57 6.73 1.45 3.52
N ARG A 58 7.01 2.46 4.33
CA ARG A 58 8.38 2.73 4.76
C ARG A 58 8.98 1.55 5.52
N ALA A 59 8.16 0.90 6.32
CA ALA A 59 8.61 -0.24 7.11
C ALA A 59 8.75 -1.50 6.27
N LEU A 60 7.84 -1.73 5.33
CA LEU A 60 7.77 -2.99 4.60
C LEU A 60 8.63 -3.03 3.35
N VAL A 61 8.83 -1.90 2.68
CA VAL A 61 9.63 -1.89 1.45
C VAL A 61 11.04 -2.43 1.70
N PRO A 62 11.76 -1.99 2.74
CA PRO A 62 13.09 -2.55 2.99
C PRO A 62 13.08 -4.04 3.32
N VAL A 63 11.99 -4.55 3.88
CA VAL A 63 11.87 -5.97 4.21
C VAL A 63 11.92 -6.83 2.94
N LEU A 64 11.51 -6.27 1.82
CA LEU A 64 11.49 -7.00 0.56
C LEU A 64 12.85 -7.09 -0.13
N GLU A 65 13.82 -6.36 0.36
CA GLU A 65 15.17 -6.37 -0.23
C GLU A 65 15.71 -7.79 -0.28
N GLY A 66 16.16 -8.18 -1.48
CA GLY A 66 16.67 -9.52 -1.67
C GLY A 66 15.62 -10.60 -1.90
N SER A 67 14.34 -10.28 -1.68
CA SER A 67 13.25 -11.27 -1.84
C SER A 67 12.39 -11.01 -3.06
N VAL A 68 12.52 -9.84 -3.68
CA VAL A 68 11.77 -9.48 -4.88
C VAL A 68 12.77 -8.90 -5.89
N PRO A 69 12.38 -8.81 -7.17
CA PRO A 69 13.27 -8.20 -8.17
C PRO A 69 13.58 -6.75 -7.79
N GLU A 70 14.80 -6.33 -8.06
CA GLU A 70 15.25 -4.97 -7.76
C GLU A 70 14.36 -3.92 -8.41
N GLU A 71 13.84 -4.23 -9.58
CA GLU A 71 12.97 -3.33 -10.31
C GLU A 71 11.69 -3.05 -9.53
N ALA A 72 11.09 -4.11 -8.96
CA ALA A 72 9.89 -3.94 -8.14
C ALA A 72 10.19 -3.12 -6.89
N LEU A 73 11.34 -3.36 -6.28
CA LEU A 73 11.75 -2.61 -5.10
C LEU A 73 11.91 -1.13 -5.43
N ARG A 74 12.54 -0.85 -6.56
CA ARG A 74 12.74 0.52 -7.02
C ARG A 74 11.42 1.22 -7.27
N ASP A 75 10.48 0.50 -7.89
CA ASP A 75 9.15 1.05 -8.16
C ASP A 75 8.45 1.45 -6.87
N PHE A 76 8.51 0.59 -5.86
CA PHE A 76 7.89 0.91 -4.57
C PHE A 76 8.59 2.06 -3.87
N GLN A 77 9.90 2.15 -3.99
CA GLN A 77 10.64 3.28 -3.44
C GLN A 77 10.20 4.58 -4.09
N GLN A 78 9.96 4.55 -5.40
CA GLN A 78 9.47 5.71 -6.12
C GLN A 78 8.05 6.07 -5.70
N VAL A 79 7.19 5.06 -5.57
CA VAL A 79 5.83 5.27 -5.11
C VAL A 79 5.85 5.90 -3.71
N LEU A 80 6.69 5.38 -2.83
CA LEU A 80 6.79 5.92 -1.47
C LEU A 80 7.19 7.38 -1.49
N SER A 81 8.20 7.73 -2.30
CA SER A 81 8.63 9.12 -2.43
C SER A 81 7.49 10.01 -2.91
N ASN A 82 6.76 9.54 -3.91
CA ASN A 82 5.64 10.30 -4.46
C ASN A 82 4.54 10.50 -3.43
N LEU A 83 4.26 9.45 -2.65
CA LEU A 83 3.24 9.54 -1.61
C LEU A 83 3.65 10.50 -0.50
N GLN A 84 4.92 10.49 -0.14
CA GLN A 84 5.43 11.41 0.88
C GLN A 84 5.31 12.86 0.42
N LEU A 85 5.61 13.12 -0.85
CA LEU A 85 5.45 14.46 -1.40
C LEU A 85 3.99 14.88 -1.45
N ALA A 86 3.13 13.97 -1.87
CA ALA A 86 1.69 14.24 -1.92
C ALA A 86 1.12 14.47 -0.52
N TYR A 87 1.61 13.73 0.46
CA TYR A 87 1.19 13.93 1.84
C TYR A 87 1.60 15.31 2.35
N ALA A 88 2.84 15.68 2.10
CA ALA A 88 3.34 17.00 2.52
C ALA A 88 2.52 18.11 1.89
N ALA A 89 2.18 17.97 0.62
CA ALA A 89 1.35 18.97 -0.07
C ALA A 89 -0.04 19.02 0.53
N ALA A 90 -0.62 17.88 0.85
CA ALA A 90 -1.96 17.83 1.44
C ALA A 90 -1.99 18.45 2.84
N VAL A 91 -0.95 18.19 3.62
CA VAL A 91 -0.81 18.80 4.95
C VAL A 91 -0.68 20.30 4.82
N ALA A 92 0.11 20.77 3.87
CA ALA A 92 0.29 22.21 3.63
C ALA A 92 -1.03 22.86 3.27
N GLU A 93 -1.83 22.20 2.44
CA GLU A 93 -3.17 22.72 2.09
C GLU A 93 -4.05 22.82 3.31
N GLY A 94 -4.03 21.81 4.16
CA GLY A 94 -4.87 21.77 5.35
C GLY A 94 -4.44 22.76 6.42
N SER A 95 -3.14 23.08 6.48
CA SER A 95 -2.64 23.99 7.51
C SER A 95 -2.48 25.42 7.00
N GLU A 96 -2.74 25.64 5.72
CA GLU A 96 -2.72 26.99 5.18
C GLU A 96 -3.80 27.82 5.84
N PRO A 97 -3.51 29.07 6.19
CA PRO A 97 -4.56 29.91 6.76
C PRO A 97 -5.67 30.04 5.74
N LEU A 98 -6.86 29.73 6.17
CA LEU A 98 -8.01 29.84 5.29
C LEU A 98 -8.28 31.27 4.89
N ASN A 99 -7.82 32.15 5.68
CA ASN A 99 -8.04 33.54 5.44
C ASN A 99 -6.85 34.33 5.89
N PRO A 100 -5.87 34.42 5.02
CA PRO A 100 -4.63 35.11 5.39
C PRO A 100 -4.79 36.58 5.64
N THR A 101 -5.92 37.13 5.31
CA THR A 101 -6.15 38.53 5.56
C THR A 101 -6.70 38.80 6.93
N GLU A 102 -7.16 37.77 7.56
CA GLU A 102 -7.65 37.96 8.88
C GLU A 102 -6.70 37.91 9.87
#